data_76bccadb42f5dfdd41700710c1cd153a
#
_entry.id   76bccadb42f5dfdd41700710c1cd153a
#
_cell.length_a   1.000
_cell.length_b   1.000
_cell.length_c   1.000
_cell.angle_alpha   90.00
_cell.angle_beta   90.00
_cell.angle_gamma   90.00
#
_symmetry.space_group_name_H-M   'P 1'
#
loop_
_entity.id
_entity.type
_entity.pdbx_description
1 polymer ?
#
loop_
_entity_poly.entity_id
_entity_poly.type
_entity_poly.pdbx_seq_one_letter_code
_entity_poly.pdbx_strand_id
1 'polypeptide(L)'
;MDKTVVELFAGVGGFRVGLNEITLDNSGNTIEKSNFKFVWANQWEPSTKTQDAFNCYVKHFGNVPSHSNTDISLVDKKSIPNHTLLVGGFPCQDYSVARSLSQEKGIEGKKGVLWWQINDILKTKRPPFILLENVDRLLKSPSKQRGRDFGIMLRCLNDLGYGVEWRVINAAEYGFPQKRRRIYIFGFHKSTNYYKKIVKNSIESIINETGIFAKTFPIESFEKINTSDISKESYHSLIEITNQYKFNFSNSGVMIKNKVYTTKVLPIIKEAITLGEILQTDNIPNEYFINEA
;
A
#
# COMPACT_ATOMS: atom_id res chain seq x y z
N MET A 1 6.22 20.21 -8.43
CA MET A 1 5.68 19.60 -7.20
C MET A 1 6.83 18.91 -6.51
N ASP A 2 7.09 19.25 -5.26
CA ASP A 2 8.17 18.63 -4.49
C ASP A 2 7.85 17.15 -4.25
N LYS A 3 8.87 16.31 -4.35
CA LYS A 3 8.72 14.87 -4.13
C LYS A 3 8.85 14.53 -2.64
N THR A 4 7.95 15.07 -1.80
CA THR A 4 7.93 14.81 -0.36
C THR A 4 7.11 13.56 -0.05
N VAL A 5 7.63 12.71 0.83
CA VAL A 5 7.03 11.41 1.18
C VAL A 5 6.80 11.30 2.67
N VAL A 6 5.65 10.79 3.05
CA VAL A 6 5.38 10.27 4.40
C VAL A 6 5.25 8.75 4.29
N GLU A 7 6.03 8.02 5.09
CA GLU A 7 6.03 6.56 5.13
C GLU A 7 5.41 6.05 6.43
N LEU A 8 4.35 5.26 6.30
CA LEU A 8 3.64 4.64 7.42
C LEU A 8 3.97 3.15 7.48
N PHE A 9 4.07 2.61 8.69
CA PHE A 9 4.39 1.19 8.88
C PHE A 9 5.65 0.80 8.11
N ALA A 10 6.67 1.67 8.24
CA ALA A 10 7.86 1.70 7.40
C ALA A 10 8.65 0.38 7.42
N GLY A 11 8.49 -0.45 8.47
CA GLY A 11 9.31 -1.63 8.67
C GLY A 11 10.79 -1.25 8.69
N VAL A 12 11.56 -1.88 7.80
CA VAL A 12 12.99 -1.58 7.60
C VAL A 12 13.24 -0.56 6.46
N GLY A 13 12.17 0.09 5.95
CA GLY A 13 12.28 1.14 4.92
C GLY A 13 12.10 0.64 3.48
N GLY A 14 11.27 -0.37 3.27
CA GLY A 14 11.10 -0.96 1.93
C GLY A 14 10.64 0.02 0.85
N PHE A 15 9.72 0.93 1.15
CA PHE A 15 9.31 1.98 0.20
C PHE A 15 10.41 3.00 -0.05
N ARG A 16 11.16 3.39 1.00
CA ARG A 16 12.26 4.34 0.86
C ARG A 16 13.39 3.77 0.00
N VAL A 17 13.74 2.49 0.23
CA VAL A 17 14.70 1.77 -0.61
C VAL A 17 14.25 1.73 -2.07
N GLY A 18 12.99 1.34 -2.33
CA GLY A 18 12.45 1.23 -3.68
C GLY A 18 12.30 2.57 -4.41
N LEU A 19 11.96 3.66 -3.70
CA LEU A 19 11.78 4.97 -4.31
C LEU A 19 13.09 5.72 -4.53
N ASN A 20 14.12 5.47 -3.70
CA ASN A 20 15.37 6.23 -3.73
C ASN A 20 16.58 5.45 -4.24
N GLU A 21 16.41 4.18 -4.66
CA GLU A 21 17.54 3.40 -5.22
C GLU A 21 18.77 3.44 -4.29
N ILE A 22 18.64 2.82 -3.15
CA ILE A 22 19.66 2.87 -2.09
C ILE A 22 20.93 2.11 -2.50
N THR A 23 22.09 2.71 -2.22
CA THR A 23 23.40 2.04 -2.23
C THR A 23 24.14 2.35 -0.95
N LEU A 24 25.21 1.63 -0.68
CA LEU A 24 26.12 1.91 0.43
C LEU A 24 27.41 2.56 -0.09
N ASP A 25 27.96 3.50 0.69
CA ASP A 25 29.32 4.02 0.46
C ASP A 25 30.39 3.05 0.98
N ASN A 26 31.66 3.40 0.79
CA ASN A 26 32.79 2.59 1.25
C ASN A 26 32.85 2.42 2.80
N SER A 27 32.15 3.25 3.54
CA SER A 27 32.02 3.20 5.00
C SER A 27 30.76 2.49 5.48
N GLY A 28 29.93 1.98 4.56
CA GLY A 28 28.67 1.31 4.87
C GLY A 28 27.49 2.26 5.13
N ASN A 29 27.64 3.56 4.86
CA ASN A 29 26.55 4.50 5.02
C ASN A 29 25.59 4.46 3.82
N THR A 30 24.32 4.70 4.08
CA THR A 30 23.27 4.72 3.09
C THR A 30 23.36 5.95 2.18
N ILE A 31 23.39 5.74 0.87
CA ILE A 31 23.29 6.79 -0.16
C ILE A 31 21.95 6.62 -0.87
N GLU A 32 21.14 7.67 -0.87
CA GLU A 32 19.88 7.76 -1.62
C GLU A 32 20.14 8.43 -2.98
N LYS A 33 19.97 7.70 -4.09
CA LYS A 33 20.27 8.19 -5.45
C LYS A 33 19.16 9.04 -6.06
N SER A 34 17.89 8.74 -5.71
CA SER A 34 16.74 9.50 -6.18
C SER A 34 16.45 10.72 -5.29
N ASN A 35 15.52 11.56 -5.73
CA ASN A 35 15.23 12.84 -5.07
C ASN A 35 13.86 12.85 -4.34
N PHE A 36 13.37 11.71 -3.91
CA PHE A 36 12.24 11.66 -2.99
C PHE A 36 12.70 12.04 -1.58
N LYS A 37 12.08 13.06 -1.01
CA LYS A 37 12.39 13.54 0.34
C LYS A 37 11.44 12.91 1.34
N PHE A 38 11.91 11.97 2.14
CA PHE A 38 11.16 11.37 3.23
C PHE A 38 11.11 12.37 4.40
N VAL A 39 10.00 13.10 4.50
CA VAL A 39 9.82 14.18 5.48
C VAL A 39 9.30 13.67 6.82
N TRP A 40 8.76 12.46 6.85
CA TRP A 40 8.34 11.78 8.07
C TRP A 40 8.16 10.28 7.82
N ALA A 41 8.55 9.47 8.80
CA ALA A 41 8.35 8.03 8.78
C ALA A 41 7.86 7.54 10.14
N ASN A 42 7.00 6.52 10.15
CA ASN A 42 6.51 5.90 11.38
C ASN A 42 6.62 4.38 11.30
N GLN A 43 7.24 3.82 12.34
CA GLN A 43 7.27 2.37 12.57
C GLN A 43 7.12 2.11 14.06
N TRP A 44 6.14 1.29 14.41
CA TRP A 44 5.89 0.85 15.78
C TRP A 44 5.21 -0.52 15.80
N GLU A 45 5.67 -1.40 16.69
CA GLU A 45 5.18 -2.77 16.84
C GLU A 45 4.62 -3.00 18.24
N PRO A 46 3.31 -3.25 18.40
CA PRO A 46 2.66 -3.30 19.71
C PRO A 46 3.01 -4.53 20.56
N SER A 47 3.47 -5.61 19.93
CA SER A 47 3.64 -6.92 20.58
C SER A 47 5.09 -7.25 20.93
N THR A 48 6.06 -6.39 20.58
CA THR A 48 7.48 -6.62 20.83
C THR A 48 8.02 -5.74 21.94
N LYS A 49 8.92 -6.28 22.77
CA LYS A 49 9.66 -5.49 23.79
C LYS A 49 10.71 -4.60 23.13
N THR A 50 11.31 -5.07 22.04
CA THR A 50 12.30 -4.35 21.24
C THR A 50 11.67 -3.93 19.93
N GLN A 51 11.99 -2.74 19.44
CA GLN A 51 11.47 -2.20 18.18
C GLN A 51 12.47 -2.41 17.06
N ASP A 52 12.74 -3.68 16.73
CA ASP A 52 13.87 -4.09 15.87
C ASP A 52 13.75 -3.53 14.46
N ALA A 53 12.53 -3.49 13.89
CA ALA A 53 12.32 -2.88 12.57
C ALA A 53 12.59 -1.37 12.59
N PHE A 54 12.15 -0.65 13.63
CA PHE A 54 12.48 0.77 13.79
C PHE A 54 13.97 0.99 14.01
N ASN A 55 14.62 0.16 14.84
CA ASN A 55 16.04 0.24 15.07
C ASN A 55 16.86 0.02 13.78
N CYS A 56 16.43 -0.93 12.96
CA CYS A 56 16.98 -1.14 11.62
C CYS A 56 16.77 0.08 10.72
N TYR A 57 15.56 0.65 10.70
CA TYR A 57 15.25 1.84 9.93
C TYR A 57 16.17 3.03 10.28
N VAL A 58 16.30 3.34 11.57
CA VAL A 58 17.13 4.49 12.00
C VAL A 58 18.64 4.22 11.85
N LYS A 59 19.07 2.96 11.88
CA LYS A 59 20.45 2.59 11.56
C LYS A 59 20.83 2.93 10.12
N HIS A 60 19.88 2.76 9.17
CA HIS A 60 20.11 3.05 7.76
C HIS A 60 19.87 4.52 7.40
N PHE A 61 18.85 5.15 7.98
CA PHE A 61 18.38 6.47 7.56
C PHE A 61 18.59 7.57 8.60
N GLY A 62 19.27 7.27 9.69
CA GLY A 62 19.57 8.20 10.78
C GLY A 62 18.47 8.26 11.85
N ASN A 63 18.87 8.54 13.07
CA ASN A 63 17.97 8.76 14.19
C ASN A 63 17.64 10.26 14.29
N VAL A 64 16.56 10.68 13.59
CA VAL A 64 16.13 12.07 13.50
C VAL A 64 14.70 12.24 13.98
N PRO A 65 14.28 13.43 14.45
CA PRO A 65 12.92 13.65 14.99
C PRO A 65 11.77 13.34 14.01
N SER A 66 12.04 13.32 12.72
CA SER A 66 11.06 12.94 11.70
C SER A 66 10.86 11.43 11.57
N HIS A 67 11.65 10.60 12.26
CA HIS A 67 11.45 9.15 12.35
C HIS A 67 10.78 8.82 13.68
N SER A 68 9.50 8.48 13.63
CA SER A 68 8.64 8.25 14.80
C SER A 68 8.51 6.78 15.15
N ASN A 69 8.79 6.44 16.42
CA ASN A 69 8.50 5.12 17.01
C ASN A 69 7.35 5.23 18.01
N THR A 70 6.23 5.77 17.57
CA THR A 70 5.03 5.95 18.39
C THR A 70 3.86 5.23 17.76
N ASP A 71 2.96 4.66 18.58
CA ASP A 71 1.70 4.11 18.05
C ASP A 71 1.01 5.19 17.21
N ILE A 72 0.75 4.88 15.94
CA ILE A 72 0.13 5.82 15.01
C ILE A 72 -1.23 6.34 15.49
N SER A 73 -1.92 5.59 16.34
CA SER A 73 -3.18 6.01 16.96
C SER A 73 -3.02 7.16 17.96
N LEU A 74 -1.82 7.33 18.52
CA LEU A 74 -1.49 8.38 19.48
C LEU A 74 -0.86 9.62 18.81
N VAL A 75 -0.49 9.51 17.54
CA VAL A 75 0.10 10.63 16.79
C VAL A 75 -1.00 11.62 16.40
N ASP A 76 -0.83 12.90 16.72
CA ASP A 76 -1.68 13.96 16.17
C ASP A 76 -1.47 14.05 14.64
N LYS A 77 -2.52 13.77 13.87
CA LYS A 77 -2.47 13.77 12.41
C LYS A 77 -2.15 15.15 11.83
N LYS A 78 -2.42 16.23 12.59
CA LYS A 78 -2.07 17.60 12.19
C LYS A 78 -0.57 17.87 12.27
N SER A 79 0.16 17.21 13.17
CA SER A 79 1.60 17.36 13.33
C SER A 79 2.41 16.70 12.21
N ILE A 80 1.85 15.72 11.50
CA ILE A 80 2.50 15.09 10.36
C ILE A 80 2.75 16.17 9.28
N PRO A 81 3.96 16.27 8.68
CA PRO A 81 4.24 17.27 7.65
C PRO A 81 3.34 17.12 6.42
N ASN A 82 3.08 18.23 5.71
CA ASN A 82 2.44 18.17 4.40
C ASN A 82 3.37 17.43 3.43
N HIS A 83 2.80 16.60 2.57
CA HIS A 83 3.55 15.74 1.66
C HIS A 83 2.80 15.52 0.35
N THR A 84 3.52 15.10 -0.67
CA THR A 84 2.95 14.83 -2.00
C THR A 84 2.60 13.37 -2.21
N LEU A 85 3.26 12.48 -1.49
CA LEU A 85 3.03 11.03 -1.57
C LEU A 85 2.95 10.44 -0.16
N LEU A 86 1.88 9.71 0.12
CA LEU A 86 1.76 8.83 1.29
C LEU A 86 2.05 7.40 0.86
N VAL A 87 3.02 6.75 1.50
CA VAL A 87 3.28 5.32 1.29
C VAL A 87 3.10 4.53 2.57
N GLY A 88 2.77 3.23 2.46
CA GLY A 88 2.68 2.38 3.64
C GLY A 88 2.27 0.95 3.35
N GLY A 89 2.92 0.01 4.05
CA GLY A 89 2.57 -1.41 4.06
C GLY A 89 1.85 -1.76 5.36
N PHE A 90 0.54 -1.50 5.44
CA PHE A 90 -0.18 -1.74 6.68
C PHE A 90 -0.44 -3.23 6.92
N PRO A 91 -0.21 -3.71 8.17
CA PRO A 91 -0.38 -5.11 8.48
C PRO A 91 -1.83 -5.57 8.34
N CYS A 92 -1.95 -6.84 7.93
CA CYS A 92 -3.20 -7.54 7.67
C CYS A 92 -3.85 -8.10 8.94
N GLN A 93 -3.41 -7.70 10.13
CA GLN A 93 -3.94 -8.23 11.38
C GLN A 93 -5.26 -7.54 11.75
N ASP A 94 -6.28 -8.35 11.98
CA ASP A 94 -7.64 -7.98 12.37
C ASP A 94 -8.45 -7.18 11.33
N TYR A 95 -8.81 -7.89 10.25
CA TYR A 95 -9.81 -7.41 9.29
C TYR A 95 -11.18 -7.27 9.92
N SER A 96 -11.42 -6.15 10.52
CA SER A 96 -12.77 -5.71 10.71
C SER A 96 -12.86 -4.18 10.59
N VAL A 97 -12.51 -3.71 9.38
CA VAL A 97 -12.87 -2.34 8.99
C VAL A 97 -14.35 -2.10 9.33
N ALA A 98 -15.19 -3.14 9.15
CA ALA A 98 -16.60 -3.11 9.47
C ALA A 98 -16.93 -3.23 10.98
N ARG A 99 -16.16 -4.00 11.76
CA ARG A 99 -16.43 -4.12 13.21
C ARG A 99 -16.25 -2.81 13.97
N SER A 100 -15.28 -1.99 13.55
CA SER A 100 -15.09 -0.67 14.15
C SER A 100 -16.18 0.33 13.76
N LEU A 101 -16.95 0.08 12.67
CA LEU A 101 -18.11 0.90 12.30
C LEU A 101 -19.39 0.49 13.02
N SER A 102 -19.58 -0.80 13.33
CA SER A 102 -20.80 -1.32 13.94
C SER A 102 -20.85 -1.20 15.47
N GLN A 103 -19.71 -1.00 16.11
CA GLN A 103 -19.69 -0.67 17.53
C GLN A 103 -19.81 0.86 17.66
N GLU A 104 -20.98 1.34 18.06
CA GLU A 104 -21.34 2.76 18.28
C GLU A 104 -20.47 3.52 19.32
N LYS A 105 -19.48 2.87 19.86
CA LYS A 105 -18.38 3.52 20.59
C LYS A 105 -17.33 3.91 19.58
N GLY A 106 -17.49 5.14 19.06
CA GLY A 106 -16.53 5.77 18.14
C GLY A 106 -15.09 5.49 18.54
N ILE A 107 -14.19 5.71 17.62
CA ILE A 107 -12.71 5.76 17.64
C ILE A 107 -11.97 5.23 18.91
N GLU A 108 -12.61 5.15 20.09
CA GLU A 108 -12.06 4.68 21.36
C GLU A 108 -12.06 3.14 21.55
N GLY A 109 -12.67 2.39 20.65
CA GLY A 109 -12.69 0.92 20.70
C GLY A 109 -11.36 0.33 20.27
N LYS A 110 -10.46 0.06 21.23
CA LYS A 110 -9.27 -0.79 21.18
C LYS A 110 -8.52 -0.82 19.82
N LYS A 111 -7.41 -0.08 19.74
CA LYS A 111 -6.35 -0.15 18.72
C LYS A 111 -6.93 -0.38 17.33
N GLY A 112 -7.56 0.67 16.79
CA GLY A 112 -8.36 0.62 15.60
C GLY A 112 -7.61 0.00 14.43
N VAL A 113 -8.33 -0.72 13.61
CA VAL A 113 -7.85 -1.19 12.32
C VAL A 113 -7.01 -0.07 11.69
N LEU A 114 -5.76 -0.36 11.39
CA LEU A 114 -4.75 0.63 10.94
C LEU A 114 -5.21 1.41 9.70
N TRP A 115 -6.16 0.85 8.93
CA TRP A 115 -6.83 1.57 7.86
C TRP A 115 -7.46 2.90 8.32
N TRP A 116 -8.10 2.94 9.51
CA TRP A 116 -8.72 4.17 9.98
C TRP A 116 -7.69 5.25 10.32
N GLN A 117 -6.51 4.85 10.78
CA GLN A 117 -5.40 5.78 10.99
C GLN A 117 -4.91 6.38 9.67
N ILE A 118 -4.79 5.55 8.62
CA ILE A 118 -4.49 6.01 7.26
C ILE A 118 -5.59 6.98 6.80
N ASN A 119 -6.86 6.60 6.91
CA ASN A 119 -7.98 7.41 6.47
C ASN A 119 -8.04 8.78 7.18
N ASP A 120 -7.69 8.85 8.47
CA ASP A 120 -7.66 10.10 9.21
C ASP A 120 -6.49 11.00 8.78
N ILE A 121 -5.33 10.42 8.44
CA ILE A 121 -4.23 11.17 7.81
C ILE A 121 -4.67 11.70 6.45
N LEU A 122 -5.35 10.89 5.63
CA LEU A 122 -5.85 11.31 4.33
C LEU A 122 -6.89 12.43 4.42
N LYS A 123 -7.79 12.39 5.41
CA LYS A 123 -8.74 13.48 5.69
C LYS A 123 -8.03 14.78 6.07
N THR A 124 -6.98 14.66 6.89
CA THR A 124 -6.26 15.82 7.46
C THR A 124 -5.30 16.44 6.45
N LYS A 125 -4.55 15.63 5.70
CA LYS A 125 -3.44 16.07 4.85
C LYS A 125 -3.76 16.10 3.36
N ARG A 126 -4.63 15.24 2.88
CA ARG A 126 -5.05 15.13 1.47
C ARG A 126 -3.87 15.12 0.48
N PRO A 127 -2.89 14.23 0.65
CA PRO A 127 -1.76 14.18 -0.26
C PRO A 127 -2.22 13.94 -1.70
N PRO A 128 -1.56 14.52 -2.72
CA PRO A 128 -1.88 14.29 -4.12
C PRO A 128 -1.88 12.81 -4.51
N PHE A 129 -0.99 12.02 -3.95
CA PHE A 129 -0.80 10.61 -4.29
C PHE A 129 -0.69 9.72 -3.05
N ILE A 130 -1.10 8.47 -3.23
CA ILE A 130 -1.04 7.41 -2.20
C ILE A 130 -0.50 6.15 -2.87
N LEU A 131 0.39 5.43 -2.21
CA LEU A 131 0.80 4.09 -2.62
C LEU A 131 0.83 3.18 -1.40
N LEU A 132 -0.14 2.29 -1.32
CA LEU A 132 -0.28 1.34 -0.22
C LEU A 132 0.00 -0.09 -0.68
N GLU A 133 0.55 -0.89 0.22
CA GLU A 133 0.79 -2.32 0.01
C GLU A 133 0.01 -3.15 1.04
N ASN A 134 -0.46 -4.30 0.61
CA ASN A 134 -1.05 -5.30 1.50
C ASN A 134 -0.95 -6.71 0.89
N VAL A 135 -1.35 -7.72 1.64
CA VAL A 135 -1.48 -9.08 1.09
C VAL A 135 -2.68 -9.16 0.13
N ASP A 136 -2.59 -9.99 -0.90
CA ASP A 136 -3.61 -10.11 -1.95
C ASP A 136 -4.97 -10.62 -1.44
N ARG A 137 -4.99 -11.31 -0.27
CA ARG A 137 -6.24 -11.75 0.35
C ARG A 137 -7.14 -10.59 0.83
N LEU A 138 -6.64 -9.35 0.93
CA LEU A 138 -7.45 -8.15 1.18
C LEU A 138 -8.63 -8.06 0.20
N LEU A 139 -8.42 -8.40 -1.07
CA LEU A 139 -9.47 -8.42 -2.10
C LEU A 139 -10.63 -9.39 -1.82
N LYS A 140 -10.42 -10.32 -0.89
CA LYS A 140 -11.38 -11.38 -0.54
C LYS A 140 -11.86 -11.29 0.91
N SER A 141 -11.45 -10.25 1.63
CA SER A 141 -11.78 -10.05 3.04
C SER A 141 -13.17 -9.40 3.23
N PRO A 142 -13.93 -9.85 4.22
CA PRO A 142 -13.81 -11.10 4.98
C PRO A 142 -14.36 -12.28 4.17
N SER A 143 -14.03 -13.51 4.58
CA SER A 143 -14.43 -14.72 3.84
C SER A 143 -15.94 -14.88 3.68
N LYS A 144 -16.73 -14.51 4.71
CA LYS A 144 -18.20 -14.58 4.71
C LYS A 144 -18.88 -13.50 3.84
N GLN A 145 -18.20 -12.39 3.58
CA GLN A 145 -18.71 -11.27 2.79
C GLN A 145 -17.57 -10.70 1.91
N ARG A 146 -17.21 -11.47 0.90
CA ARG A 146 -16.03 -11.23 0.07
C ARG A 146 -16.03 -9.82 -0.52
N GLY A 147 -14.87 -9.17 -0.42
CA GLY A 147 -14.63 -7.86 -0.98
C GLY A 147 -15.14 -6.67 -0.15
N ARG A 148 -15.88 -6.92 0.95
CA ARG A 148 -16.47 -5.86 1.78
C ARG A 148 -15.42 -4.87 2.30
N ASP A 149 -14.35 -5.36 2.90
CA ASP A 149 -13.36 -4.49 3.55
C ASP A 149 -12.63 -3.63 2.51
N PHE A 150 -12.28 -4.20 1.36
CA PHE A 150 -11.69 -3.45 0.26
C PHE A 150 -12.70 -2.45 -0.36
N GLY A 151 -13.98 -2.84 -0.48
CA GLY A 151 -15.06 -1.94 -0.89
C GLY A 151 -15.23 -0.72 0.01
N ILE A 152 -15.15 -0.91 1.35
CA ILE A 152 -15.16 0.20 2.33
C ILE A 152 -13.95 1.11 2.12
N MET A 153 -12.76 0.55 1.92
CA MET A 153 -11.55 1.34 1.65
C MET A 153 -11.70 2.18 0.39
N LEU A 154 -12.18 1.58 -0.69
CA LEU A 154 -12.44 2.29 -1.96
C LEU A 154 -13.48 3.39 -1.79
N ARG A 155 -14.56 3.14 -1.02
CA ARG A 155 -15.56 4.17 -0.74
C ARG A 155 -14.97 5.33 0.07
N CYS A 156 -14.17 5.08 1.10
CA CYS A 156 -13.49 6.13 1.86
C CYS A 156 -12.59 6.98 0.95
N LEU A 157 -11.81 6.36 0.07
CA LEU A 157 -10.96 7.06 -0.88
C LEU A 157 -11.77 7.88 -1.89
N ASN A 158 -12.86 7.32 -2.40
CA ASN A 158 -13.77 8.02 -3.30
C ASN A 158 -14.38 9.26 -2.64
N ASP A 159 -14.87 9.15 -1.41
CA ASP A 159 -15.47 10.26 -0.65
C ASP A 159 -14.45 11.38 -0.37
N LEU A 160 -13.16 11.04 -0.29
CA LEU A 160 -12.06 12.00 -0.18
C LEU A 160 -11.61 12.58 -1.54
N GLY A 161 -12.20 12.13 -2.64
CA GLY A 161 -11.94 12.62 -3.98
C GLY A 161 -10.75 11.96 -4.69
N TYR A 162 -10.38 10.75 -4.29
CA TYR A 162 -9.35 9.97 -4.96
C TYR A 162 -9.95 9.05 -6.02
N GLY A 163 -9.27 8.96 -7.18
CA GLY A 163 -9.30 7.80 -8.03
C GLY A 163 -8.29 6.76 -7.52
N VAL A 164 -8.50 5.50 -7.84
CA VAL A 164 -7.63 4.40 -7.38
C VAL A 164 -7.37 3.43 -8.53
N GLU A 165 -6.13 3.00 -8.67
CA GLU A 165 -5.74 1.81 -9.41
C GLU A 165 -5.18 0.78 -8.43
N TRP A 166 -5.41 -0.51 -8.68
CA TRP A 166 -4.74 -1.57 -7.93
C TRP A 166 -4.28 -2.69 -8.83
N ARG A 167 -3.21 -3.35 -8.40
CA ARG A 167 -2.71 -4.57 -9.03
C ARG A 167 -2.11 -5.50 -8.00
N VAL A 168 -2.41 -6.79 -8.12
CA VAL A 168 -1.69 -7.85 -7.42
C VAL A 168 -0.46 -8.18 -8.25
N ILE A 169 0.70 -8.08 -7.62
CA ILE A 169 2.00 -8.32 -8.20
C ILE A 169 2.65 -9.47 -7.43
N ASN A 170 3.15 -10.47 -8.16
CA ASN A 170 4.00 -11.52 -7.62
C ASN A 170 5.43 -11.26 -8.08
N ALA A 171 6.34 -11.05 -7.16
CA ALA A 171 7.72 -10.71 -7.47
C ALA A 171 8.40 -11.74 -8.40
N ALA A 172 8.09 -13.02 -8.24
CA ALA A 172 8.63 -14.08 -9.09
C ALA A 172 8.22 -13.97 -10.57
N GLU A 173 7.05 -13.36 -10.88
CA GLU A 173 6.59 -13.14 -12.25
C GLU A 173 7.35 -12.02 -12.95
N TYR A 174 8.10 -11.22 -12.20
CA TYR A 174 8.89 -10.09 -12.69
C TYR A 174 10.40 -10.24 -12.47
N GLY A 175 10.89 -11.51 -12.39
CA GLY A 175 12.31 -11.83 -12.39
C GLY A 175 12.99 -11.78 -11.00
N PHE A 176 12.24 -11.73 -9.91
CA PHE A 176 12.82 -11.77 -8.56
C PHE A 176 12.78 -13.20 -7.98
N PRO A 177 13.82 -13.62 -7.24
CA PRO A 177 13.91 -14.96 -6.65
C PRO A 177 13.03 -15.11 -5.40
N GLN A 178 11.83 -14.54 -5.43
CA GLN A 178 10.90 -14.57 -4.29
C GLN A 178 9.46 -14.70 -4.76
N LYS A 179 8.79 -15.78 -4.38
CA LYS A 179 7.34 -15.96 -4.58
C LYS A 179 6.58 -15.12 -3.56
N ARG A 180 6.41 -13.82 -3.83
CA ARG A 180 5.76 -12.85 -2.95
C ARG A 180 4.64 -12.12 -3.68
N ARG A 181 3.40 -12.48 -3.36
CA ARG A 181 2.21 -11.83 -3.92
C ARG A 181 1.74 -10.71 -2.99
N ARG A 182 1.58 -9.51 -3.54
CA ARG A 182 1.08 -8.35 -2.82
C ARG A 182 0.13 -7.54 -3.70
N ILE A 183 -0.90 -6.97 -3.09
CA ILE A 183 -1.67 -5.92 -3.74
C ILE A 183 -1.00 -4.58 -3.51
N TYR A 184 -0.81 -3.84 -4.58
CA TYR A 184 -0.44 -2.43 -4.56
C TYR A 184 -1.65 -1.59 -4.94
N ILE A 185 -1.91 -0.53 -4.17
CA ILE A 185 -3.07 0.35 -4.29
C ILE A 185 -2.54 1.76 -4.49
N PHE A 186 -2.69 2.28 -5.70
CA PHE A 186 -2.27 3.63 -6.07
C PHE A 186 -3.47 4.56 -6.09
N GLY A 187 -3.49 5.53 -5.17
CA GLY A 187 -4.52 6.57 -5.11
C GLY A 187 -4.00 7.89 -5.70
N PHE A 188 -4.86 8.59 -6.44
CA PHE A 188 -4.54 9.88 -7.05
C PHE A 188 -5.73 10.83 -6.88
N HIS A 189 -5.47 11.98 -6.23
CA HIS A 189 -6.51 12.94 -5.91
C HIS A 189 -7.00 13.69 -7.18
N LYS A 190 -8.30 14.03 -7.21
CA LYS A 190 -8.95 14.71 -8.35
C LYS A 190 -8.33 16.06 -8.74
N SER A 191 -7.56 16.70 -7.85
CA SER A 191 -6.81 17.93 -8.14
C SER A 191 -5.58 17.69 -9.02
N THR A 192 -5.10 16.45 -9.16
CA THR A 192 -3.87 16.12 -9.90
C THR A 192 -4.09 16.14 -11.41
N ASN A 193 -3.02 16.47 -12.14
CA ASN A 193 -3.03 16.34 -13.59
C ASN A 193 -3.16 14.89 -14.05
N TYR A 194 -2.67 13.95 -13.23
CA TYR A 194 -2.84 12.51 -13.49
C TYR A 194 -4.32 12.14 -13.54
N TYR A 195 -5.10 12.50 -12.50
CA TYR A 195 -6.55 12.27 -12.48
C TYR A 195 -7.24 12.85 -13.73
N LYS A 196 -6.95 14.13 -14.06
CA LYS A 196 -7.58 14.82 -15.19
C LYS A 196 -7.30 14.15 -16.54
N LYS A 197 -6.16 13.47 -16.68
CA LYS A 197 -5.81 12.69 -17.88
C LYS A 197 -6.46 11.32 -17.86
N ILE A 198 -6.32 10.59 -16.76
CA ILE A 198 -6.70 9.18 -16.68
C ILE A 198 -8.21 8.98 -16.83
N VAL A 199 -9.04 9.89 -16.27
CA VAL A 199 -10.51 9.80 -16.36
C VAL A 199 -11.10 10.01 -17.76
N LYS A 200 -10.27 10.38 -18.74
CA LYS A 200 -10.64 10.54 -20.16
C LYS A 200 -10.40 9.25 -20.95
N ASN A 201 -9.63 8.32 -20.41
CA ASN A 201 -9.29 7.07 -21.08
C ASN A 201 -10.36 6.01 -20.82
N SER A 202 -10.44 5.01 -21.70
CA SER A 202 -11.26 3.83 -21.44
C SER A 202 -10.65 3.01 -20.31
N ILE A 203 -11.46 2.21 -19.63
CA ILE A 203 -10.97 1.35 -18.54
C ILE A 203 -9.97 0.32 -19.04
N GLU A 204 -10.20 -0.22 -20.23
CA GLU A 204 -9.29 -1.15 -20.93
C GLU A 204 -7.90 -0.49 -21.12
N SER A 205 -7.89 0.75 -21.64
CA SER A 205 -6.65 1.50 -21.83
C SER A 205 -5.93 1.78 -20.51
N ILE A 206 -6.67 2.10 -19.43
CA ILE A 206 -6.07 2.30 -18.10
C ILE A 206 -5.40 1.02 -17.61
N ILE A 207 -6.05 -0.12 -17.76
CA ILE A 207 -5.54 -1.41 -17.29
C ILE A 207 -4.32 -1.87 -18.09
N ASN A 208 -4.31 -1.65 -19.41
CA ASN A 208 -3.34 -2.23 -20.34
C ASN A 208 -2.24 -1.26 -20.83
N GLU A 209 -2.49 0.05 -20.87
CA GLU A 209 -1.60 0.99 -21.55
C GLU A 209 -1.23 2.23 -20.73
N THR A 210 -2.22 2.94 -20.19
CA THR A 210 -2.05 4.30 -19.71
C THR A 210 -1.94 4.44 -18.20
N GLY A 211 -2.44 3.46 -17.44
CA GLY A 211 -2.39 3.45 -15.99
C GLY A 211 -0.98 3.26 -15.44
N ILE A 212 -0.80 3.57 -14.16
CA ILE A 212 0.51 3.50 -13.50
C ILE A 212 1.10 2.08 -13.55
N PHE A 213 0.26 1.07 -13.33
CA PHE A 213 0.71 -0.32 -13.33
C PHE A 213 0.91 -0.88 -14.73
N ALA A 214 0.21 -0.39 -15.73
CA ALA A 214 0.28 -0.89 -17.09
C ALA A 214 1.69 -0.80 -17.68
N LYS A 215 2.35 0.34 -17.48
CA LYS A 215 3.70 0.61 -17.99
C LYS A 215 4.80 -0.18 -17.27
N THR A 216 4.67 -0.31 -15.96
CA THR A 216 5.71 -0.96 -15.12
C THR A 216 5.54 -2.46 -15.07
N PHE A 217 4.30 -2.92 -15.12
CA PHE A 217 3.91 -4.32 -15.00
C PHE A 217 3.01 -4.71 -16.19
N PRO A 218 3.60 -4.85 -17.40
CA PRO A 218 2.86 -5.15 -18.59
C PRO A 218 2.14 -6.50 -18.48
N ILE A 219 1.00 -6.60 -19.16
CA ILE A 219 0.16 -7.79 -19.17
C ILE A 219 0.05 -8.37 -20.57
N GLU A 220 -0.09 -9.68 -20.64
CA GLU A 220 -0.35 -10.41 -21.89
C GLU A 220 -1.81 -10.26 -22.32
N SER A 221 -2.72 -10.39 -21.35
CA SER A 221 -4.16 -10.34 -21.60
C SER A 221 -4.95 -10.00 -20.34
N PHE A 222 -6.23 -9.67 -20.51
CA PHE A 222 -7.17 -9.52 -19.41
C PHE A 222 -8.55 -10.12 -19.76
N GLU A 223 -9.28 -10.55 -18.72
CA GLU A 223 -10.61 -11.13 -18.84
C GLU A 223 -11.70 -10.03 -18.93
N LYS A 224 -12.97 -10.42 -19.01
CA LYS A 224 -14.11 -9.50 -18.95
C LYS A 224 -14.05 -8.61 -17.70
N ILE A 225 -14.25 -7.31 -17.91
CA ILE A 225 -14.30 -6.33 -16.84
C ILE A 225 -15.66 -6.42 -16.11
N ASN A 226 -15.61 -6.64 -14.79
CA ASN A 226 -16.76 -6.59 -13.92
C ASN A 226 -16.87 -5.20 -13.27
N THR A 227 -18.08 -4.72 -13.07
CA THR A 227 -18.35 -3.36 -12.57
C THR A 227 -19.22 -3.40 -11.32
N SER A 228 -18.94 -2.50 -10.38
CA SER A 228 -19.79 -2.23 -9.21
C SER A 228 -19.89 -0.73 -8.97
N ASP A 229 -21.00 -0.29 -8.43
CA ASP A 229 -21.21 1.09 -8.02
C ASP A 229 -21.04 1.21 -6.51
N ILE A 230 -20.29 2.23 -6.07
CA ILE A 230 -20.07 2.56 -4.67
C ILE A 230 -20.52 3.99 -4.34
N SER A 231 -21.39 4.57 -5.16
CA SER A 231 -21.93 5.91 -4.97
C SER A 231 -22.77 6.03 -3.70
N LYS A 232 -23.12 7.27 -3.35
CA LYS A 232 -24.05 7.54 -2.26
C LYS A 232 -25.49 7.15 -2.59
N GLU A 233 -25.83 7.13 -3.87
CA GLU A 233 -27.12 6.68 -4.38
C GLU A 233 -27.27 5.16 -4.19
N SER A 234 -26.20 4.40 -4.39
CA SER A 234 -26.19 2.94 -4.18
C SER A 234 -26.05 2.55 -2.71
N TYR A 235 -25.30 3.34 -1.93
CA TYR A 235 -25.05 3.11 -0.50
C TYR A 235 -25.00 4.45 0.23
N HIS A 236 -26.02 4.79 1.00
CA HIS A 236 -26.13 6.08 1.70
C HIS A 236 -25.05 6.28 2.78
N SER A 237 -24.54 5.20 3.36
CA SER A 237 -23.53 5.25 4.41
C SER A 237 -22.50 4.13 4.32
N LEU A 238 -21.38 4.28 5.05
CA LEU A 238 -20.40 3.21 5.23
C LEU A 238 -20.98 1.99 5.98
N ILE A 239 -21.97 2.21 6.86
CA ILE A 239 -22.66 1.13 7.57
C ILE A 239 -23.45 0.28 6.57
N GLU A 240 -24.09 0.90 5.60
CA GLU A 240 -24.83 0.20 4.56
C GLU A 240 -23.91 -0.63 3.66
N ILE A 241 -22.78 -0.07 3.23
CA ILE A 241 -21.72 -0.85 2.56
C ILE A 241 -21.29 -2.03 3.42
N THR A 242 -21.07 -1.80 4.72
CA THR A 242 -20.68 -2.85 5.66
C THR A 242 -21.65 -4.03 5.67
N ASN A 243 -22.95 -3.74 5.60
CA ASN A 243 -23.98 -4.75 5.73
C ASN A 243 -24.33 -5.44 4.40
N GLN A 244 -24.27 -4.71 3.29
CA GLN A 244 -24.83 -5.15 2.01
C GLN A 244 -23.79 -5.41 0.93
N TYR A 245 -22.63 -4.73 0.97
CA TYR A 245 -21.63 -4.82 -0.10
C TYR A 245 -20.98 -6.20 -0.17
N LYS A 246 -21.14 -6.83 -1.33
CA LYS A 246 -20.49 -8.10 -1.66
C LYS A 246 -20.11 -8.05 -3.13
N PHE A 247 -18.82 -8.03 -3.40
CA PHE A 247 -18.28 -7.95 -4.75
C PHE A 247 -16.97 -8.73 -4.88
N ASN A 248 -16.83 -9.46 -5.98
CA ASN A 248 -15.62 -10.24 -6.25
C ASN A 248 -14.59 -9.37 -6.97
N PHE A 249 -13.62 -8.88 -6.23
CA PHE A 249 -12.48 -8.21 -6.82
C PHE A 249 -11.50 -9.21 -7.44
N SER A 250 -10.97 -8.84 -8.61
CA SER A 250 -9.90 -9.54 -9.30
C SER A 250 -8.54 -8.90 -9.01
N ASN A 251 -7.47 -9.46 -9.60
CA ASN A 251 -6.09 -9.05 -9.34
C ASN A 251 -5.70 -7.68 -9.92
N SER A 252 -6.59 -7.05 -10.69
CA SER A 252 -6.40 -5.70 -11.23
C SER A 252 -7.72 -4.94 -11.26
N GLY A 253 -7.66 -3.62 -11.16
CA GLY A 253 -8.82 -2.78 -11.36
C GLY A 253 -8.58 -1.31 -11.14
N VAL A 254 -9.66 -0.55 -11.34
CA VAL A 254 -9.71 0.90 -11.29
C VAL A 254 -10.98 1.33 -10.56
N MET A 255 -10.90 2.35 -9.73
CA MET A 255 -12.04 3.05 -9.16
C MET A 255 -11.97 4.52 -9.53
N ILE A 256 -12.95 5.02 -10.28
CA ILE A 256 -13.11 6.42 -10.67
C ILE A 256 -14.59 6.78 -10.73
N LYS A 257 -14.94 8.01 -10.34
CA LYS A 257 -16.30 8.55 -10.45
C LYS A 257 -17.38 7.62 -9.86
N ASN A 258 -17.14 7.14 -8.63
CA ASN A 258 -18.01 6.23 -7.87
C ASN A 258 -18.14 4.80 -8.43
N LYS A 259 -17.51 4.49 -9.56
CA LYS A 259 -17.57 3.17 -10.16
C LYS A 259 -16.27 2.41 -9.99
N VAL A 260 -16.40 1.14 -9.68
CA VAL A 260 -15.31 0.18 -9.52
C VAL A 260 -15.34 -0.74 -10.72
N TYR A 261 -14.20 -0.92 -11.34
CA TYR A 261 -13.96 -1.82 -12.46
C TYR A 261 -12.85 -2.79 -12.09
N THR A 262 -13.08 -4.08 -12.29
CA THR A 262 -12.09 -5.09 -11.96
C THR A 262 -12.05 -6.20 -12.99
N THR A 263 -10.85 -6.69 -13.26
CA THR A 263 -10.63 -7.81 -14.17
C THR A 263 -9.42 -8.63 -13.73
N LYS A 264 -9.40 -9.88 -14.13
CA LYS A 264 -8.22 -10.72 -13.99
C LYS A 264 -7.28 -10.44 -15.16
N VAL A 265 -6.03 -10.10 -14.82
CA VAL A 265 -4.95 -9.89 -15.79
C VAL A 265 -3.94 -11.04 -15.69
N LEU A 266 -3.33 -11.37 -16.82
CA LEU A 266 -2.18 -12.29 -16.92
C LEU A 266 -0.92 -11.45 -17.14
N PRO A 267 0.11 -11.56 -16.29
CA PRO A 267 1.35 -10.82 -16.45
C PRO A 267 2.18 -11.36 -17.62
N ILE A 268 2.96 -10.50 -18.26
CA ILE A 268 4.08 -10.93 -19.09
C ILE A 268 5.19 -11.35 -18.13
N ILE A 269 5.46 -12.65 -18.09
CA ILE A 269 6.45 -13.24 -17.18
C ILE A 269 7.86 -12.92 -17.66
N LYS A 270 8.70 -12.39 -16.77
CA LYS A 270 10.13 -12.21 -16.99
C LYS A 270 10.89 -13.48 -16.59
N GLU A 271 12.06 -13.66 -17.19
CA GLU A 271 12.97 -14.73 -16.79
C GLU A 271 13.26 -14.67 -15.29
N ALA A 272 13.14 -15.81 -14.63
CA ALA A 272 13.27 -15.92 -13.19
C ALA A 272 14.74 -16.01 -12.78
N ILE A 273 15.16 -15.13 -11.88
CA ILE A 273 16.41 -15.30 -11.13
C ILE A 273 16.16 -16.34 -10.03
N THR A 274 17.05 -17.31 -9.88
CA THR A 274 16.94 -18.34 -8.85
C THR A 274 17.53 -17.86 -7.52
N LEU A 275 17.14 -18.51 -6.42
CA LEU A 275 17.73 -18.21 -5.11
C LEU A 275 19.24 -18.47 -5.10
N GLY A 276 19.69 -19.53 -5.79
CA GLY A 276 21.11 -19.88 -5.89
C GLY A 276 21.98 -18.79 -6.52
N GLU A 277 21.42 -17.97 -7.42
CA GLU A 277 22.14 -16.89 -8.09
C GLU A 277 22.38 -15.66 -7.19
N ILE A 278 21.66 -15.55 -6.07
CA ILE A 278 21.79 -14.43 -5.13
C ILE A 278 22.38 -14.83 -3.78
N LEU A 279 22.53 -16.14 -3.53
CA LEU A 279 23.16 -16.60 -2.27
C LEU A 279 24.65 -16.31 -2.30
N GLN A 280 25.15 -15.75 -1.21
CA GLN A 280 26.56 -15.66 -0.97
C GLN A 280 27.12 -17.06 -0.69
N THR A 281 28.14 -17.49 -1.45
CA THR A 281 28.76 -18.81 -1.32
C THR A 281 30.12 -18.75 -0.65
N ASP A 282 30.78 -17.58 -0.67
CA ASP A 282 32.14 -17.41 -0.20
C ASP A 282 32.19 -16.44 1.00
N ASN A 283 33.14 -16.69 1.91
CA ASN A 283 33.43 -15.83 3.07
C ASN A 283 32.21 -15.56 3.97
N ILE A 284 31.38 -16.59 4.19
CA ILE A 284 30.24 -16.47 5.10
C ILE A 284 30.75 -16.55 6.55
N PRO A 285 30.50 -15.53 7.40
CA PRO A 285 30.85 -15.59 8.83
C PRO A 285 30.16 -16.76 9.54
N ASN A 286 30.89 -17.41 10.45
CA ASN A 286 30.39 -18.60 11.17
C ASN A 286 29.09 -18.35 11.94
N GLU A 287 28.82 -17.13 12.36
CA GLU A 287 27.61 -16.74 13.08
C GLU A 287 26.31 -16.90 12.26
N TYR A 288 26.42 -17.01 10.93
CA TYR A 288 25.26 -17.23 10.04
C TYR A 288 24.97 -18.71 9.75
N PHE A 289 25.82 -19.62 10.21
CA PHE A 289 25.55 -21.04 10.12
C PHE A 289 24.68 -21.50 11.30
N ILE A 290 23.63 -22.25 11.00
CA ILE A 290 22.84 -22.92 12.02
C ILE A 290 23.64 -24.13 12.50
N ASN A 291 24.05 -24.14 13.76
CA ASN A 291 24.64 -25.33 14.35
C ASN A 291 23.60 -26.45 14.34
N GLU A 292 24.03 -27.63 13.88
CA GLU A 292 23.21 -28.84 14.02
C GLU A 292 22.92 -29.07 15.52
N ALA A 293 21.64 -29.25 15.86
CA ALA A 293 21.18 -29.47 17.23
C ALA A 293 21.43 -30.91 17.68
#